data_a090422359560eba2069d692421a9454
#
_entry.id   a090422359560eba2069d692421a9454
#
_cell.length_a   1.000
_cell.length_b   1.000
_cell.length_c   1.000
_cell.angle_alpha   90.00
_cell.angle_beta   90.00
_cell.angle_gamma   90.00
#
_symmetry.space_group_name_H-M   'P 1'
#
loop_
_entity.id
_entity.type
_entity.pdbx_description
1 polymer ?
#
loop_
_entity_poly.entity_id
_entity_poly.type
_entity_poly.pdbx_seq_one_letter_code
_entity_poly.pdbx_strand_id
1 'polypeptide(L)'
;VMDLIKNDIPFIRGITVSGGECSLQRDFVVELFALAKQHGLTTLMDSNGSYDYTQDQDLMAVCDGVMLDVKAWNEQEHRKLTGKGSGPVIENAIKLAEAGKLEEIRTVVVPDYLNNEETVNQITRVLSPYLEKMQIRYRISAYRPFGVREPYRSEFRVPTHEELEKLAEIARNNGFSNLVLI
;
A
#
# COMPACT_ATOMS: atom_id res chain seq x y z
N VAL A 1 2.69 0.51 -24.21
CA VAL A 1 1.98 1.30 -23.17
C VAL A 1 2.22 2.78 -23.40
N MET A 2 3.48 3.26 -23.49
CA MET A 2 3.77 4.71 -23.66
C MET A 2 3.10 5.31 -24.88
N ASP A 3 3.04 4.61 -26.01
CA ASP A 3 2.32 5.08 -27.20
C ASP A 3 0.82 5.28 -26.99
N LEU A 4 0.22 4.52 -26.07
CA LEU A 4 -1.21 4.66 -25.75
C LEU A 4 -1.51 5.92 -24.94
N ILE A 5 -0.59 6.36 -24.10
CA ILE A 5 -0.78 7.50 -23.20
C ILE A 5 -0.08 8.78 -23.68
N LYS A 6 0.63 8.76 -24.82
CA LYS A 6 1.44 9.90 -25.25
C LYS A 6 0.66 11.21 -25.40
N ASN A 7 -0.62 11.12 -25.77
CA ASN A 7 -1.49 12.28 -25.89
C ASN A 7 -2.00 12.80 -24.52
N ASP A 8 -1.93 11.96 -23.50
CA ASP A 8 -2.36 12.29 -22.13
C ASP A 8 -1.22 12.85 -21.30
N ILE A 9 0.04 12.65 -21.73
CA ILE A 9 1.24 13.10 -21.00
C ILE A 9 1.16 14.56 -20.55
N PRO A 10 0.66 15.55 -21.35
CA PRO A 10 0.53 16.93 -20.89
C PRO A 10 -0.46 17.13 -19.76
N PHE A 11 -1.34 16.17 -19.48
CA PHE A 11 -2.44 16.26 -18.51
C PHE A 11 -2.24 15.36 -17.29
N ILE A 12 -1.28 14.43 -17.32
CA ILE A 12 -0.99 13.50 -16.23
C ILE A 12 0.31 13.86 -15.53
N ARG A 13 0.40 13.59 -14.23
CA ARG A 13 1.63 13.80 -13.44
C ARG A 13 2.51 12.58 -13.38
N GLY A 14 1.94 11.41 -13.58
CA GLY A 14 2.65 10.16 -13.45
C GLY A 14 1.81 8.96 -13.82
N ILE A 15 2.41 7.81 -13.69
CA ILE A 15 1.77 6.51 -13.91
C ILE A 15 1.85 5.67 -12.63
N THR A 16 0.83 4.85 -12.44
CA THR A 16 0.81 3.84 -11.39
C THR A 16 0.66 2.46 -12.03
N VAL A 17 1.51 1.52 -11.65
CA VAL A 17 1.37 0.13 -12.05
C VAL A 17 0.74 -0.65 -10.91
N SER A 18 -0.36 -1.33 -11.22
CA SER A 18 -1.11 -2.24 -10.36
C SER A 18 -1.37 -3.55 -11.10
N GLY A 19 -2.09 -4.46 -10.51
CA GLY A 19 -2.48 -5.71 -11.16
C GLY A 19 -2.75 -6.78 -10.13
N GLY A 20 -2.40 -8.06 -10.37
CA GLY A 20 -2.35 -9.06 -9.30
C GLY A 20 -1.24 -8.67 -8.30
N GLU A 21 0.01 -8.85 -8.71
CA GLU A 21 1.19 -8.29 -8.04
C GLU A 21 2.17 -7.86 -9.13
N CYS A 22 2.37 -6.55 -9.27
CA CYS A 22 3.16 -5.98 -10.37
C CYS A 22 4.65 -6.32 -10.28
N SER A 23 5.18 -6.56 -9.08
CA SER A 23 6.58 -6.98 -8.88
C SER A 23 6.92 -8.33 -9.53
N LEU A 24 5.92 -9.17 -9.79
CA LEU A 24 6.11 -10.42 -10.55
C LEU A 24 6.45 -10.19 -12.04
N GLN A 25 6.21 -8.98 -12.54
CA GLN A 25 6.57 -8.53 -13.88
C GLN A 25 7.68 -7.47 -13.82
N ARG A 26 8.64 -7.69 -12.93
CA ARG A 26 9.69 -6.73 -12.55
C ARG A 26 10.37 -6.07 -13.75
N ASP A 27 10.81 -6.85 -14.73
CA ASP A 27 11.57 -6.33 -15.87
C ASP A 27 10.71 -5.40 -16.74
N PHE A 28 9.45 -5.77 -16.95
CA PHE A 28 8.47 -4.90 -17.64
C PHE A 28 8.23 -3.60 -16.86
N VAL A 29 8.11 -3.66 -15.54
CA VAL A 29 7.88 -2.47 -14.71
C VAL A 29 9.08 -1.55 -14.76
N VAL A 30 10.30 -2.07 -14.66
CA VAL A 30 11.54 -1.28 -14.76
C VAL A 30 11.64 -0.57 -16.11
N GLU A 31 11.43 -1.29 -17.20
CA GLU A 31 11.47 -0.70 -18.56
C GLU A 31 10.39 0.37 -18.75
N LEU A 32 9.14 0.10 -18.33
CA LEU A 32 8.05 1.06 -18.41
C LEU A 32 8.33 2.32 -17.59
N PHE A 33 8.84 2.17 -16.36
CA PHE A 33 9.16 3.31 -15.50
C PHE A 33 10.33 4.12 -16.03
N ALA A 34 11.37 3.46 -16.58
CA ALA A 34 12.48 4.16 -17.23
C ALA A 34 11.99 5.01 -18.42
N LEU A 35 11.07 4.49 -19.23
CA LEU A 35 10.45 5.25 -20.31
C LEU A 35 9.58 6.40 -19.79
N ALA A 36 8.78 6.18 -18.75
CA ALA A 36 7.95 7.22 -18.13
C ALA A 36 8.81 8.38 -17.58
N LYS A 37 9.94 8.07 -16.95
CA LYS A 37 10.91 9.05 -16.45
C LYS A 37 11.48 9.93 -17.55
N GLN A 38 11.71 9.40 -18.77
CA GLN A 38 12.15 10.19 -19.93
C GLN A 38 11.14 11.27 -20.34
N HIS A 39 9.85 11.07 -19.98
CA HIS A 39 8.78 12.04 -20.19
C HIS A 39 8.48 12.92 -18.97
N GLY A 40 9.30 12.86 -17.93
CA GLY A 40 9.11 13.63 -16.69
C GLY A 40 7.95 13.14 -15.81
N LEU A 41 7.44 11.92 -16.04
CA LEU A 41 6.34 11.36 -15.25
C LEU A 41 6.85 10.75 -13.96
N THR A 42 6.08 10.90 -12.89
CA THR A 42 6.27 10.13 -11.65
C THR A 42 5.80 8.69 -11.83
N THR A 43 6.43 7.77 -11.09
CA THR A 43 6.22 6.33 -11.24
C THR A 43 5.92 5.70 -9.90
N LEU A 44 4.75 5.10 -9.76
CA LEU A 44 4.29 4.48 -8.52
C LEU A 44 3.94 3.01 -8.73
N MET A 45 4.26 2.18 -7.74
CA MET A 45 3.82 0.79 -7.66
C MET A 45 2.71 0.62 -6.64
N ASP A 46 1.72 -0.18 -6.99
CA ASP A 46 0.69 -0.70 -6.09
C ASP A 46 1.00 -2.17 -5.80
N SER A 47 1.39 -2.48 -4.57
CA SER A 47 1.99 -3.77 -4.23
C SER A 47 1.45 -4.36 -2.94
N ASN A 48 1.40 -5.69 -2.90
CA ASN A 48 1.08 -6.46 -1.70
C ASN A 48 2.24 -6.57 -0.69
N GLY A 49 3.40 -5.97 -1.00
CA GLY A 49 4.55 -5.90 -0.12
C GLY A 49 5.35 -7.20 0.05
N SER A 50 5.10 -8.22 -0.76
CA SER A 50 5.83 -9.49 -0.65
C SER A 50 7.19 -9.51 -1.36
N TYR A 51 7.47 -8.50 -2.19
CA TYR A 51 8.71 -8.37 -2.95
C TYR A 51 9.82 -7.72 -2.10
N ASP A 52 11.05 -8.23 -2.18
CA ASP A 52 12.20 -7.59 -1.52
C ASP A 52 12.76 -6.45 -2.37
N TYR A 53 12.28 -5.24 -2.13
CA TYR A 53 12.70 -4.03 -2.83
C TYR A 53 14.17 -3.67 -2.59
N THR A 54 14.75 -4.08 -1.45
CA THR A 54 16.10 -3.66 -1.07
C THR A 54 17.19 -4.28 -1.92
N GLN A 55 16.89 -5.41 -2.56
CA GLN A 55 17.82 -6.12 -3.44
C GLN A 55 17.71 -5.66 -4.91
N ASP A 56 16.71 -4.84 -5.24
CA ASP A 56 16.44 -4.42 -6.62
C ASP A 56 16.78 -2.94 -6.85
N GLN A 57 18.06 -2.67 -7.04
CA GLN A 57 18.56 -1.31 -7.26
C GLN A 57 18.00 -0.68 -8.54
N ASP A 58 17.83 -1.47 -9.60
CA ASP A 58 17.30 -0.96 -10.88
C ASP A 58 15.85 -0.50 -10.75
N LEU A 59 15.00 -1.32 -10.11
CA LEU A 59 13.63 -0.95 -9.82
C LEU A 59 13.56 0.28 -8.92
N MET A 60 14.37 0.28 -7.84
CA MET A 60 14.40 1.39 -6.90
C MET A 60 14.94 2.69 -7.52
N ALA A 61 15.75 2.61 -8.57
CA ALA A 61 16.24 3.80 -9.28
C ALA A 61 15.15 4.48 -10.12
N VAL A 62 14.21 3.72 -10.67
CA VAL A 62 13.16 4.22 -11.58
C VAL A 62 11.77 4.34 -10.93
N CYS A 63 11.55 3.72 -9.77
CA CYS A 63 10.31 3.83 -8.99
C CYS A 63 10.38 5.00 -8.02
N ASP A 64 9.45 5.95 -8.09
CA ASP A 64 9.40 7.09 -7.17
C ASP A 64 8.76 6.74 -5.83
N GLY A 65 7.79 5.84 -5.83
CA GLY A 65 7.12 5.44 -4.61
C GLY A 65 6.32 4.15 -4.71
N VAL A 66 6.08 3.55 -3.56
CA VAL A 66 5.29 2.32 -3.42
C VAL A 66 4.08 2.58 -2.54
N MET A 67 2.92 2.18 -3.03
CA MET A 67 1.68 2.09 -2.26
C MET A 67 1.55 0.64 -1.78
N LEU A 68 1.62 0.42 -0.47
CA LEU A 68 1.81 -0.88 0.13
C LEU A 68 0.57 -1.34 0.91
N ASP A 69 0.10 -2.52 0.61
CA ASP A 69 -1.01 -3.16 1.33
C ASP A 69 -0.53 -3.89 2.59
N VAL A 70 -0.90 -3.41 3.77
CA VAL A 70 -0.72 -4.12 5.04
C VAL A 70 -2.06 -4.70 5.47
N LYS A 71 -2.26 -6.00 5.26
CA LYS A 71 -3.55 -6.68 5.48
C LYS A 71 -3.83 -6.95 6.96
N ALA A 72 -2.80 -7.35 7.72
CA ALA A 72 -2.83 -7.52 9.17
C ALA A 72 -1.40 -7.42 9.73
N TRP A 73 -1.29 -6.92 10.96
CA TRP A 73 -0.04 -6.96 11.71
C TRP A 73 0.25 -8.37 12.23
N ASN A 74 -0.77 -9.00 12.79
CA ASN A 74 -0.67 -10.33 13.36
C ASN A 74 -0.31 -11.37 12.29
N GLU A 75 0.74 -12.14 12.56
CA GLU A 75 1.29 -13.16 11.65
C GLU A 75 0.27 -14.23 11.24
N GLN A 76 -0.57 -14.67 12.18
CA GLN A 76 -1.56 -15.72 11.94
C GLN A 76 -2.74 -15.18 11.12
N GLU A 77 -3.22 -13.98 11.43
CA GLU A 77 -4.27 -13.31 10.66
C GLU A 77 -3.81 -13.04 9.22
N HIS A 78 -2.59 -12.50 9.06
CA HIS A 78 -2.03 -12.24 7.75
C HIS A 78 -1.89 -13.52 6.93
N ARG A 79 -1.40 -14.60 7.55
CA ARG A 79 -1.26 -15.91 6.91
C ARG A 79 -2.60 -16.52 6.52
N LYS A 80 -3.63 -16.35 7.34
CA LYS A 80 -5.00 -16.81 7.04
C LYS A 80 -5.59 -16.09 5.82
N LEU A 81 -5.27 -14.79 5.65
CA LEU A 81 -5.76 -13.99 4.52
C LEU A 81 -4.98 -14.21 3.22
N THR A 82 -3.65 -14.30 3.32
CA THR A 82 -2.76 -14.19 2.15
C THR A 82 -1.99 -15.45 1.85
N GLY A 83 -1.99 -16.43 2.77
CA GLY A 83 -1.14 -17.62 2.72
C GLY A 83 0.31 -17.37 3.13
N LYS A 84 0.69 -16.12 3.45
CA LYS A 84 2.05 -15.70 3.82
C LYS A 84 2.04 -14.92 5.14
N GLY A 85 3.19 -14.84 5.79
CA GLY A 85 3.35 -14.07 7.03
C GLY A 85 3.39 -12.56 6.80
N SER A 86 3.15 -11.78 7.84
CA SER A 86 3.19 -10.32 7.82
C SER A 86 4.62 -9.75 7.85
N GLY A 87 5.57 -10.50 8.41
CA GLY A 87 6.95 -10.03 8.63
C GLY A 87 7.59 -9.37 7.41
N PRO A 88 7.66 -10.04 6.23
CA PRO A 88 8.25 -9.44 5.02
C PRO A 88 7.57 -8.14 4.58
N VAL A 89 6.24 -8.04 4.72
CA VAL A 89 5.47 -6.84 4.35
C VAL A 89 5.80 -5.67 5.27
N ILE A 90 5.85 -5.94 6.59
CA ILE A 90 6.20 -4.93 7.60
C ILE A 90 7.66 -4.47 7.42
N GLU A 91 8.57 -5.40 7.20
CA GLU A 91 9.98 -5.08 6.93
C GLU A 91 10.14 -4.22 5.68
N ASN A 92 9.42 -4.55 4.60
CA ASN A 92 9.41 -3.74 3.38
C ASN A 92 8.82 -2.35 3.61
N ALA A 93 7.74 -2.21 4.40
CA ALA A 93 7.20 -0.90 4.75
C ALA A 93 8.25 -0.01 5.42
N ILE A 94 9.01 -0.57 6.39
CA ILE A 94 10.07 0.14 7.08
C ILE A 94 11.21 0.51 6.12
N LYS A 95 11.70 -0.43 5.33
CA LYS A 95 12.80 -0.20 4.37
C LYS A 95 12.43 0.82 3.30
N LEU A 96 11.20 0.79 2.80
CA LEU A 96 10.70 1.80 1.86
C LEU A 96 10.58 3.18 2.50
N ALA A 97 10.17 3.26 3.77
CA ALA A 97 10.15 4.52 4.51
C ALA A 97 11.58 5.06 4.75
N GLU A 98 12.54 4.21 5.11
CA GLU A 98 13.96 4.55 5.23
C GLU A 98 14.54 5.11 3.92
N ALA A 99 14.15 4.51 2.80
CA ALA A 99 14.55 4.93 1.46
C ALA A 99 13.80 6.18 0.94
N GLY A 100 12.81 6.69 1.68
CA GLY A 100 11.96 7.81 1.25
C GLY A 100 11.02 7.46 0.09
N LYS A 101 10.63 6.19 -0.04
CA LYS A 101 9.83 5.67 -1.16
C LYS A 101 8.49 5.02 -0.73
N LEU A 102 8.11 5.14 0.52
CA LEU A 102 6.80 4.69 0.98
C LEU A 102 5.75 5.79 0.75
N GLU A 103 5.08 5.75 -0.37
CA GLU A 103 4.07 6.76 -0.75
C GLU A 103 2.78 6.62 0.05
N GLU A 104 2.30 5.38 0.21
CA GLU A 104 1.03 5.10 0.88
C GLU A 104 1.06 3.75 1.58
N ILE A 105 0.49 3.68 2.78
CA ILE A 105 0.09 2.43 3.44
C ILE A 105 -1.42 2.26 3.29
N ARG A 106 -1.86 1.03 3.08
CA ARG A 106 -3.28 0.68 2.95
C ARG A 106 -3.65 -0.46 3.86
N THR A 107 -4.75 -0.31 4.57
CA THR A 107 -5.36 -1.39 5.37
C THR A 107 -6.85 -1.47 5.07
N VAL A 108 -7.33 -2.69 4.83
CA VAL A 108 -8.76 -2.96 4.68
C VAL A 108 -9.33 -3.36 6.03
N VAL A 109 -10.39 -2.70 6.44
CA VAL A 109 -11.06 -2.94 7.72
C VAL A 109 -12.15 -3.98 7.54
N VAL A 110 -12.00 -5.11 8.24
CA VAL A 110 -12.97 -6.21 8.26
C VAL A 110 -13.33 -6.48 9.72
N PRO A 111 -14.37 -5.81 10.25
CA PRO A 111 -14.75 -5.95 11.65
C PRO A 111 -15.07 -7.39 12.02
N ASP A 112 -14.81 -7.73 13.28
CA ASP A 112 -15.06 -9.06 13.86
C ASP A 112 -14.24 -10.21 13.25
N TYR A 113 -13.46 -9.92 12.19
CA TYR A 113 -12.60 -10.89 11.52
C TYR A 113 -11.12 -10.58 11.65
N LEU A 114 -10.73 -9.30 11.62
CA LEU A 114 -9.35 -8.83 11.75
C LEU A 114 -9.21 -7.91 12.97
N ASN A 115 -8.07 -8.01 13.65
CA ASN A 115 -7.69 -7.04 14.66
C ASN A 115 -7.12 -5.77 13.99
N ASN A 116 -8.03 -4.97 13.41
CA ASN A 116 -7.66 -3.76 12.69
C ASN A 116 -7.06 -2.69 13.62
N GLU A 117 -7.47 -2.62 14.91
CA GLU A 117 -6.88 -1.70 15.89
C GLU A 117 -5.40 -2.00 16.13
N GLU A 118 -5.05 -3.27 16.33
CA GLU A 118 -3.66 -3.70 16.46
C GLU A 118 -2.87 -3.37 15.20
N THR A 119 -3.42 -3.69 14.02
CA THR A 119 -2.76 -3.45 12.73
C THR A 119 -2.46 -1.97 12.55
N VAL A 120 -3.46 -1.10 12.73
CA VAL A 120 -3.29 0.35 12.58
C VAL A 120 -2.30 0.90 13.62
N ASN A 121 -2.45 0.49 14.89
CA ASN A 121 -1.58 0.98 15.95
C ASN A 121 -0.11 0.59 15.72
N GLN A 122 0.15 -0.67 15.41
CA GLN A 122 1.52 -1.16 15.27
C GLN A 122 2.20 -0.60 14.02
N ILE A 123 1.53 -0.60 12.86
CA ILE A 123 2.13 -0.09 11.63
C ILE A 123 2.41 1.42 11.73
N THR A 124 1.51 2.19 12.32
CA THR A 124 1.73 3.63 12.49
C THR A 124 2.84 3.93 13.51
N ARG A 125 2.97 3.14 14.57
CA ARG A 125 4.07 3.29 15.53
C ARG A 125 5.44 3.04 14.92
N VAL A 126 5.60 1.97 14.12
CA VAL A 126 6.90 1.66 13.51
C VAL A 126 7.26 2.62 12.39
N LEU A 127 6.26 3.25 11.76
CA LEU A 127 6.49 4.24 10.70
C LEU A 127 6.57 5.69 11.20
N SER A 128 6.13 5.99 12.43
CA SER A 128 6.12 7.35 12.97
C SER A 128 7.49 8.05 12.95
N PRO A 129 8.65 7.37 13.16
CA PRO A 129 9.96 8.03 13.10
C PRO A 129 10.32 8.61 11.72
N TYR A 130 9.63 8.15 10.67
CA TYR A 130 9.92 8.58 9.29
C TYR A 130 9.06 9.76 8.84
N LEU A 131 8.00 10.11 9.58
CA LEU A 131 7.05 11.18 9.23
C LEU A 131 7.68 12.59 9.24
N GLU A 132 8.76 12.78 9.95
CA GLU A 132 9.53 14.04 9.91
C GLU A 132 10.25 14.25 8.58
N LYS A 133 10.59 13.17 7.88
CA LYS A 133 11.37 13.19 6.64
C LYS A 133 10.52 13.09 5.38
N MET A 134 9.33 12.49 5.50
CA MET A 134 8.43 12.26 4.38
C MET A 134 6.96 12.22 4.82
N GLN A 135 6.08 12.59 3.91
CA GLN A 135 4.65 12.41 4.13
C GLN A 135 4.24 11.01 3.65
N ILE A 136 3.84 10.16 4.58
CA ILE A 136 3.25 8.86 4.25
C ILE A 136 1.73 9.02 4.32
N ARG A 137 1.04 8.73 3.22
CA ARG A 137 -0.42 8.66 3.24
C ARG A 137 -0.87 7.33 3.85
N TYR A 138 -1.84 7.38 4.75
CA TYR A 138 -2.46 6.16 5.24
C TYR A 138 -3.92 6.10 4.80
N ARG A 139 -4.22 5.11 3.98
CA ARG A 139 -5.58 4.80 3.52
C ARG A 139 -6.16 3.66 4.35
N ILE A 140 -7.22 3.97 5.10
CA ILE A 140 -8.01 3.02 5.87
C ILE A 140 -9.31 2.81 5.10
N SER A 141 -9.46 1.62 4.52
CA SER A 141 -10.55 1.31 3.58
C SER A 141 -11.57 0.37 4.21
N ALA A 142 -12.85 0.70 4.11
CA ALA A 142 -13.91 -0.22 4.47
C ALA A 142 -13.88 -1.47 3.56
N TYR A 143 -14.05 -2.64 4.16
CA TYR A 143 -14.43 -3.83 3.40
C TYR A 143 -15.69 -3.56 2.60
N ARG A 144 -15.72 -4.03 1.36
CA ARG A 144 -16.91 -3.99 0.50
C ARG A 144 -17.10 -5.36 -0.15
N PRO A 145 -18.34 -5.89 -0.21
CA PRO A 145 -18.61 -7.24 -0.72
C PRO A 145 -18.51 -7.36 -2.25
N PHE A 146 -18.07 -6.32 -2.95
CA PHE A 146 -17.92 -6.35 -4.41
C PHE A 146 -16.71 -7.21 -4.83
N GLY A 147 -16.95 -8.17 -5.73
CA GLY A 147 -15.91 -9.07 -6.23
C GLY A 147 -15.54 -10.22 -5.27
N VAL A 148 -16.16 -10.28 -4.10
CA VAL A 148 -15.94 -11.38 -3.15
C VAL A 148 -16.69 -12.62 -3.62
N ARG A 149 -15.99 -13.77 -3.62
CA ARG A 149 -16.54 -15.05 -4.05
C ARG A 149 -17.54 -15.59 -3.02
N GLU A 150 -18.64 -16.17 -3.49
CA GLU A 150 -19.50 -17.00 -2.62
C GLU A 150 -18.70 -18.22 -2.09
N PRO A 151 -18.90 -18.67 -0.82
CA PRO A 151 -19.90 -18.20 0.15
C PRO A 151 -19.45 -17.01 1.02
N TYR A 152 -18.22 -16.48 0.82
CA TYR A 152 -17.59 -15.50 1.72
C TYR A 152 -18.25 -14.11 1.68
N ARG A 153 -19.05 -13.84 0.65
CA ARG A 153 -19.67 -12.53 0.44
C ARG A 153 -20.55 -12.06 1.58
N SER A 154 -21.26 -12.99 2.21
CA SER A 154 -22.16 -12.73 3.35
C SER A 154 -21.51 -12.94 4.71
N GLU A 155 -20.25 -13.39 4.74
CA GLU A 155 -19.55 -13.74 5.98
C GLU A 155 -19.08 -12.49 6.75
N PHE A 156 -18.82 -11.39 6.04
CA PHE A 156 -18.23 -10.20 6.63
C PHE A 156 -19.16 -9.00 6.53
N ARG A 157 -19.20 -8.19 7.58
CA ARG A 157 -19.94 -6.93 7.57
C ARG A 157 -19.07 -5.76 7.11
N VAL A 158 -19.71 -4.76 6.57
CA VAL A 158 -19.07 -3.49 6.24
C VAL A 158 -18.87 -2.69 7.55
N PRO A 159 -17.68 -2.11 7.80
CA PRO A 159 -17.47 -1.24 8.96
C PRO A 159 -18.32 0.03 8.87
N THR A 160 -18.69 0.56 10.03
CA THR A 160 -19.32 1.86 10.11
C THR A 160 -18.28 2.98 9.94
N HIS A 161 -18.75 4.19 9.64
CA HIS A 161 -17.86 5.36 9.59
C HIS A 161 -17.21 5.64 10.95
N GLU A 162 -17.93 5.43 12.05
CA GLU A 162 -17.39 5.60 13.41
C GLU A 162 -16.24 4.64 13.70
N GLU A 163 -16.34 3.38 13.23
CA GLU A 163 -15.25 2.41 13.38
C GLU A 163 -14.00 2.82 12.58
N LEU A 164 -14.18 3.36 11.37
CA LEU A 164 -13.07 3.90 10.59
C LEU A 164 -12.44 5.12 11.27
N GLU A 165 -13.25 6.04 11.82
CA GLU A 165 -12.75 7.21 12.54
C GLU A 165 -11.96 6.83 13.81
N LYS A 166 -12.38 5.83 14.57
CA LYS A 166 -11.61 5.32 15.71
C LYS A 166 -10.22 4.84 15.28
N LEU A 167 -10.12 4.14 14.17
CA LEU A 167 -8.83 3.72 13.61
C LEU A 167 -8.00 4.92 13.15
N ALA A 168 -8.64 5.91 12.53
CA ALA A 168 -7.97 7.15 12.14
C ALA A 168 -7.43 7.93 13.35
N GLU A 169 -8.15 7.94 14.48
CA GLU A 169 -7.66 8.54 15.73
C GLU A 169 -6.41 7.84 16.25
N ILE A 170 -6.35 6.51 16.20
CA ILE A 170 -5.15 5.76 16.56
C ILE A 170 -3.97 6.19 15.67
N ALA A 171 -4.18 6.31 14.37
CA ALA A 171 -3.15 6.75 13.44
C ALA A 171 -2.70 8.20 13.72
N ARG A 172 -3.63 9.12 14.00
CA ARG A 172 -3.33 10.53 14.38
C ARG A 172 -2.50 10.59 15.67
N ASN A 173 -2.85 9.79 16.67
CA ASN A 173 -2.11 9.73 17.94
C ASN A 173 -0.66 9.25 17.77
N ASN A 174 -0.39 8.49 16.70
CA ASN A 174 0.95 8.07 16.31
C ASN A 174 1.62 9.01 15.27
N GLY A 175 1.05 10.21 15.05
CA GLY A 175 1.65 11.28 14.23
C GLY A 175 1.21 11.35 12.78
N PHE A 176 0.34 10.45 12.31
CA PHE A 176 -0.15 10.48 10.92
C PHE A 176 -1.18 11.60 10.74
N SER A 177 -0.90 12.54 9.83
CA SER A 177 -1.79 13.65 9.46
C SER A 177 -2.45 13.47 8.10
N ASN A 178 -1.83 12.69 7.19
CA ASN A 178 -2.33 12.44 5.84
C ASN A 178 -3.14 11.13 5.82
N LEU A 179 -4.43 11.22 6.19
CA LEU A 179 -5.33 10.07 6.32
C LEU A 179 -6.43 10.13 5.25
N VAL A 180 -6.76 8.97 4.68
CA VAL A 180 -7.86 8.79 3.73
C VAL A 180 -8.76 7.66 4.22
N LEU A 181 -10.03 7.97 4.50
CA LEU A 181 -11.06 6.98 4.86
C LEU A 181 -12.01 6.77 3.69
N ILE A 182 -12.20 5.53 3.24
CA ILE A 182 -13.07 5.19 2.09
C ILE A 182 -13.86 3.90 2.32
#